data_e7f826e8c4dc940035f10e2a4e06b1a3
#
_entry.id   e7f826e8c4dc940035f10e2a4e06b1a3
#
_cell.length_a   1.000
_cell.length_b   1.000
_cell.length_c   1.000
_cell.angle_alpha   90.00
_cell.angle_beta   90.00
_cell.angle_gamma   90.00
#
_symmetry.space_group_name_H-M   'P 1'
#
loop_
_entity.id
_entity.type
_entity.pdbx_description
1 polymer ?
#
loop_
_entity_poly.entity_id
_entity_poly.type
_entity_poly.pdbx_seq_one_letter_code
_entity_poly.pdbx_strand_id
1 'polypeptide(L)'
;FTHKIETIGEMSCNPAIGGLGKGHLVREIDALDGVIGDVADKSGIQFRLLNRSRGPAVRGPRTQTDRSLYKKYMQEKLLNYCNLSVFSDPVIKFVFDKKSVKGFITHSGKLIKTSKLILTTGTFLNGLIHVGDNQTPAGRYNEKPTTGLSEQLKKFNFKIGRLKTGTPPRLDARTINFENLEEQCADDDPYFFSFLTKENLNKQVSCRMTYTNDEVHKIISKNLKRSAMYSGSI
;
A
#
# COMPACT_ATOMS: atom_id res chain seq x y z
N PHE A 1 -8.26 4.37 14.99
CA PHE A 1 -7.61 3.30 15.77
C PHE A 1 -6.66 2.53 14.87
N THR A 2 -5.43 2.32 15.32
CA THR A 2 -4.36 1.66 14.58
C THR A 2 -3.53 0.78 15.52
N HIS A 3 -2.73 -0.14 14.96
CA HIS A 3 -1.83 -0.98 15.76
C HIS A 3 -0.74 -0.14 16.45
N LYS A 4 -0.12 0.76 15.69
CA LYS A 4 0.96 1.63 16.17
C LYS A 4 0.91 2.95 15.42
N ILE A 5 0.94 4.07 16.12
CA ILE A 5 0.94 5.40 15.51
C ILE A 5 2.21 5.59 14.65
N GLU A 6 3.34 5.08 15.12
CA GLU A 6 4.64 5.19 14.44
C GLU A 6 4.68 4.48 13.09
N THR A 7 3.70 3.61 12.80
CA THR A 7 3.63 2.90 11.50
C THR A 7 2.64 3.51 10.52
N ILE A 8 2.00 4.62 10.86
CA ILE A 8 1.18 5.38 9.92
C ILE A 8 2.05 5.83 8.74
N GLY A 9 1.59 5.60 7.53
CA GLY A 9 2.34 5.90 6.31
C GLY A 9 3.43 4.88 5.94
N GLU A 10 3.56 3.76 6.68
CA GLU A 10 4.53 2.71 6.36
C GLU A 10 4.17 2.02 5.04
N MET A 11 5.11 1.98 4.11
CA MET A 11 4.97 1.33 2.81
C MET A 11 5.64 -0.05 2.83
N SER A 12 4.83 -1.11 2.91
CA SER A 12 5.32 -2.49 3.05
C SER A 12 5.80 -3.13 1.75
N CYS A 13 5.37 -2.60 0.60
CA CYS A 13 5.64 -3.17 -0.71
C CYS A 13 6.50 -2.21 -1.55
N ASN A 14 6.05 -1.85 -2.75
CA ASN A 14 6.70 -0.81 -3.53
C ASN A 14 6.51 0.56 -2.89
N PRO A 15 7.56 1.38 -2.77
CA PRO A 15 7.43 2.76 -2.31
C PRO A 15 6.89 3.63 -3.44
N ALA A 16 5.70 3.32 -3.93
CA ALA A 16 5.08 4.01 -5.04
C ALA A 16 3.58 4.18 -4.83
N ILE A 17 3.08 5.32 -5.25
CA ILE A 17 1.66 5.64 -5.32
C ILE A 17 1.25 5.73 -6.78
N GLY A 18 0.03 5.27 -7.10
CA GLY A 18 -0.55 5.39 -8.42
C GLY A 18 -0.26 4.22 -9.35
N GLY A 19 -0.17 4.51 -10.63
CA GLY A 19 -0.20 3.55 -11.72
C GLY A 19 -1.58 3.42 -12.35
N LEU A 20 -1.75 2.45 -13.24
CA LEU A 20 -3.03 2.23 -13.92
C LEU A 20 -4.14 1.88 -12.91
N GLY A 21 -5.28 2.52 -13.03
CA GLY A 21 -6.40 2.40 -12.09
C GLY A 21 -6.16 3.17 -10.78
N LYS A 22 -5.16 2.78 -9.99
CA LYS A 22 -4.87 3.46 -8.72
C LYS A 22 -4.54 4.94 -8.89
N GLY A 23 -3.79 5.32 -9.93
CA GLY A 23 -3.47 6.73 -10.20
C GLY A 23 -4.71 7.58 -10.44
N HIS A 24 -5.70 7.04 -11.14
CA HIS A 24 -6.98 7.71 -11.36
C HIS A 24 -7.72 7.94 -10.05
N LEU A 25 -7.83 6.88 -9.23
CA LEU A 25 -8.50 6.97 -7.92
C LEU A 25 -7.82 7.96 -6.97
N VAL A 26 -6.49 8.05 -6.97
CA VAL A 26 -5.76 9.01 -6.14
C VAL A 26 -6.08 10.45 -6.56
N ARG A 27 -6.23 10.71 -7.87
CA ARG A 27 -6.66 12.02 -8.38
C ARG A 27 -8.09 12.39 -7.96
N GLU A 28 -9.00 11.42 -7.98
CA GLU A 28 -10.38 11.62 -7.51
C GLU A 28 -10.41 11.88 -6.00
N ILE A 29 -9.60 11.18 -5.22
CA ILE A 29 -9.46 11.38 -3.78
C ILE A 29 -8.88 12.77 -3.47
N ASP A 30 -7.89 13.22 -4.23
CA ASP A 30 -7.29 14.55 -4.09
C ASP A 30 -8.34 15.65 -4.35
N ALA A 31 -9.18 15.49 -5.38
CA ALA A 31 -10.27 16.42 -5.68
C ALA A 31 -11.32 16.52 -4.54
N LEU A 32 -11.36 15.53 -3.65
CA LEU A 32 -12.20 15.51 -2.45
C LEU A 32 -11.42 15.90 -1.18
N ASP A 33 -10.28 16.59 -1.32
CA ASP A 33 -9.38 17.00 -0.22
C ASP A 33 -8.71 15.82 0.51
N GLY A 34 -8.51 14.71 -0.17
CA GLY A 34 -7.80 13.56 0.39
C GLY A 34 -6.28 13.77 0.44
N VAL A 35 -5.63 13.22 1.45
CA VAL A 35 -4.23 13.52 1.78
C VAL A 35 -3.19 12.73 0.99
N ILE A 36 -3.58 11.63 0.35
CA ILE A 36 -2.62 10.70 -0.27
C ILE A 36 -1.86 11.30 -1.45
N GLY A 37 -2.54 12.13 -2.26
CA GLY A 37 -1.94 12.84 -3.41
C GLY A 37 -0.87 13.83 -2.98
N ASP A 38 -1.21 14.73 -2.07
CA ASP A 38 -0.31 15.74 -1.51
C ASP A 38 0.94 15.11 -0.87
N VAL A 39 0.76 14.08 -0.06
CA VAL A 39 1.88 13.38 0.59
C VAL A 39 2.74 12.62 -0.41
N ALA A 40 2.14 12.01 -1.44
CA ALA A 40 2.88 11.34 -2.50
C ALA A 40 3.74 12.32 -3.30
N ASP A 41 3.22 13.48 -3.63
CA ASP A 41 3.95 14.50 -4.36
C ASP A 41 5.12 15.07 -3.53
N LYS A 42 4.89 15.40 -2.26
CA LYS A 42 5.92 15.90 -1.33
C LYS A 42 7.05 14.91 -1.08
N SER A 43 6.79 13.64 -1.19
CA SER A 43 7.79 12.57 -0.99
C SER A 43 8.29 11.96 -2.31
N GLY A 44 7.86 12.47 -3.45
CA GLY A 44 8.14 11.95 -4.78
C GLY A 44 9.63 12.07 -5.15
N ILE A 45 10.22 10.98 -5.59
CA ILE A 45 11.60 10.89 -6.10
C ILE A 45 11.67 10.44 -7.55
N GLN A 46 10.55 10.02 -8.14
CA GLN A 46 10.40 9.80 -9.57
C GLN A 46 8.94 9.90 -9.96
N PHE A 47 8.63 10.80 -10.88
CA PHE A 47 7.28 10.98 -11.42
C PHE A 47 7.21 10.42 -12.84
N ARG A 48 6.18 9.63 -13.12
CA ARG A 48 5.93 9.04 -14.44
C ARG A 48 4.45 9.06 -14.77
N LEU A 49 4.11 9.53 -15.97
CA LEU A 49 2.77 9.35 -16.52
C LEU A 49 2.76 8.09 -17.39
N LEU A 50 2.19 7.00 -16.86
CA LEU A 50 2.09 5.73 -17.58
C LEU A 50 1.12 5.84 -18.75
N ASN A 51 1.37 5.07 -19.82
CA ASN A 51 0.58 5.09 -21.05
C ASN A 51 0.47 6.48 -21.71
N ARG A 52 1.51 7.31 -21.64
CA ARG A 52 1.53 8.67 -22.23
C ARG A 52 1.19 8.66 -23.73
N SER A 53 1.58 7.62 -24.47
CA SER A 53 1.29 7.41 -25.88
C SER A 53 -0.16 6.96 -26.18
N ARG A 54 -0.96 6.66 -25.16
CA ARG A 54 -2.34 6.21 -25.27
C ARG A 54 -3.32 7.34 -25.05
N GLY A 55 -4.62 7.06 -25.20
CA GLY A 55 -5.67 8.03 -24.93
C GLY A 55 -5.72 8.48 -23.45
N PRO A 56 -6.26 9.68 -23.18
CA PRO A 56 -6.28 10.25 -21.81
C PRO A 56 -6.88 9.34 -20.75
N ALA A 57 -7.91 8.57 -21.08
CA ALA A 57 -8.62 7.70 -20.14
C ALA A 57 -7.74 6.60 -19.51
N VAL A 58 -6.63 6.23 -20.14
CA VAL A 58 -5.72 5.20 -19.65
C VAL A 58 -4.36 5.75 -19.20
N ARG A 59 -4.18 7.05 -19.23
CA ARG A 59 -3.00 7.72 -18.69
C ARG A 59 -3.06 7.71 -17.17
N GLY A 60 -2.16 7.00 -16.52
CA GLY A 60 -2.13 6.85 -15.06
C GLY A 60 -0.88 7.48 -14.46
N PRO A 61 -1.00 8.53 -13.63
CA PRO A 61 0.14 9.07 -12.93
C PRO A 61 0.67 8.05 -11.91
N ARG A 62 1.99 8.01 -11.79
CA ARG A 62 2.69 7.16 -10.81
C ARG A 62 3.88 7.91 -10.24
N THR A 63 3.99 7.91 -8.92
CA THR A 63 5.10 8.52 -8.20
C THR A 63 5.82 7.47 -7.38
N GLN A 64 7.11 7.29 -7.60
CA GLN A 64 7.99 6.62 -6.66
C GLN A 64 8.29 7.59 -5.53
N THR A 65 8.19 7.13 -4.29
CA THR A 65 8.34 7.96 -3.11
C THR A 65 9.53 7.52 -2.27
N ASP A 66 10.19 8.46 -1.60
CA ASP A 66 11.03 8.12 -0.47
C ASP A 66 10.16 7.66 0.70
N ARG A 67 10.45 6.47 1.23
CA ARG A 67 9.63 5.86 2.29
C ARG A 67 9.62 6.66 3.58
N SER A 68 10.77 7.21 3.94
CA SER A 68 10.93 7.96 5.17
C SER A 68 10.20 9.29 5.08
N LEU A 69 10.32 9.99 3.95
CA LEU A 69 9.60 11.23 3.68
C LEU A 69 8.08 10.99 3.62
N TYR A 70 7.63 9.95 2.91
CA TYR A 70 6.20 9.64 2.82
C TYR A 70 5.60 9.38 4.21
N LYS A 71 6.27 8.56 5.02
CA LYS A 71 5.88 8.26 6.39
C LYS A 71 5.82 9.51 7.25
N LYS A 72 6.87 10.34 7.20
CA LYS A 72 6.97 11.60 7.93
C LYS A 72 5.80 12.53 7.57
N TYR A 73 5.62 12.85 6.31
CA TYR A 73 4.56 13.77 5.87
C TYR A 73 3.16 13.24 6.14
N MET A 74 2.93 11.92 6.01
CA MET A 74 1.65 11.32 6.36
C MET A 74 1.35 11.46 7.85
N GLN A 75 2.33 11.23 8.72
CA GLN A 75 2.18 11.41 10.17
C GLN A 75 1.95 12.87 10.53
N GLU A 76 2.75 13.78 10.00
CA GLU A 76 2.57 15.23 10.21
C GLU A 76 1.16 15.68 9.80
N LYS A 77 0.68 15.23 8.65
CA LYS A 77 -0.64 15.60 8.15
C LYS A 77 -1.77 15.05 9.02
N LEU A 78 -1.71 13.77 9.40
CA LEU A 78 -2.80 13.12 10.14
C LEU A 78 -2.80 13.46 11.63
N LEU A 79 -1.63 13.54 12.27
CA LEU A 79 -1.56 13.81 13.72
C LEU A 79 -1.91 15.26 14.07
N ASN A 80 -1.77 16.17 13.12
CA ASN A 80 -2.15 17.58 13.27
C ASN A 80 -3.50 17.91 12.60
N TYR A 81 -4.24 16.90 12.10
CA TYR A 81 -5.50 17.15 11.39
C TYR A 81 -6.60 17.54 12.37
N CYS A 82 -7.30 18.64 12.05
CA CYS A 82 -8.39 19.14 12.85
C CYS A 82 -9.50 18.06 13.00
N ASN A 83 -10.04 17.92 14.21
CA ASN A 83 -11.13 16.97 14.54
C ASN A 83 -10.79 15.48 14.29
N LEU A 84 -9.51 15.11 14.17
CA LEU A 84 -9.05 13.74 14.08
C LEU A 84 -8.31 13.34 15.36
N SER A 85 -8.80 12.31 16.05
CA SER A 85 -8.08 11.66 17.15
C SER A 85 -7.55 10.32 16.72
N VAL A 86 -6.26 10.08 16.91
CA VAL A 86 -5.59 8.83 16.55
C VAL A 86 -5.20 8.05 17.80
N PHE A 87 -5.57 6.77 17.85
CA PHE A 87 -5.32 5.90 19.01
C PHE A 87 -4.50 4.67 18.58
N SER A 88 -3.41 4.40 19.31
CA SER A 88 -2.61 3.17 19.18
C SER A 88 -3.24 2.05 20.02
N ASP A 89 -4.39 1.56 19.58
CA ASP A 89 -5.13 0.49 20.25
C ASP A 89 -5.95 -0.29 19.20
N PRO A 90 -5.49 -1.48 18.79
CA PRO A 90 -6.13 -2.25 17.75
C PRO A 90 -7.59 -2.62 18.06
N VAL A 91 -8.44 -2.57 17.06
CA VAL A 91 -9.83 -3.06 17.18
C VAL A 91 -9.82 -4.58 17.09
N ILE A 92 -10.48 -5.24 18.04
CA ILE A 92 -10.56 -6.71 18.12
C ILE A 92 -11.97 -7.27 17.93
N LYS A 93 -13.01 -6.44 18.14
CA LYS A 93 -14.39 -6.89 18.05
C LYS A 93 -15.33 -5.77 17.66
N PHE A 94 -16.25 -6.05 16.75
CA PHE A 94 -17.38 -5.16 16.46
C PHE A 94 -18.54 -5.40 17.42
N VAL A 95 -19.30 -4.35 17.72
CA VAL A 95 -20.50 -4.42 18.53
C VAL A 95 -21.69 -3.99 17.67
N PHE A 96 -22.64 -4.91 17.53
CA PHE A 96 -23.85 -4.70 16.75
C PHE A 96 -25.08 -4.88 17.62
N ASP A 97 -26.12 -4.18 17.28
CA ASP A 97 -27.49 -4.45 17.72
C ASP A 97 -28.32 -4.72 16.46
N LYS A 98 -28.81 -5.97 16.33
CA LYS A 98 -29.45 -6.46 15.10
C LYS A 98 -28.57 -6.24 13.88
N LYS A 99 -28.90 -5.27 13.01
CA LYS A 99 -28.16 -4.93 11.80
C LYS A 99 -27.42 -3.59 11.89
N SER A 100 -27.40 -2.94 13.05
CA SER A 100 -26.80 -1.61 13.23
C SER A 100 -25.52 -1.69 14.03
N VAL A 101 -24.50 -0.97 13.59
CA VAL A 101 -23.25 -0.79 14.33
C VAL A 101 -23.56 0.04 15.59
N LYS A 102 -23.10 -0.43 16.74
CA LYS A 102 -23.16 0.28 18.03
C LYS A 102 -21.79 0.69 18.55
N GLY A 103 -20.75 0.12 17.98
CA GLY A 103 -19.38 0.41 18.37
C GLY A 103 -18.42 -0.72 18.10
N PHE A 104 -17.31 -0.69 18.79
CA PHE A 104 -16.28 -1.71 18.74
C PHE A 104 -15.53 -1.80 20.07
N ILE A 105 -14.84 -2.91 20.28
CA ILE A 105 -13.98 -3.16 21.44
C ILE A 105 -12.54 -3.17 20.94
N THR A 106 -11.68 -2.48 21.67
CA THR A 106 -10.25 -2.40 21.41
C THR A 106 -9.48 -3.49 22.15
N HIS A 107 -8.22 -3.66 21.82
CA HIS A 107 -7.33 -4.63 22.48
C HIS A 107 -7.16 -4.33 23.98
N SER A 108 -7.20 -3.07 24.39
CA SER A 108 -7.19 -2.67 25.80
C SER A 108 -8.52 -2.95 26.55
N GLY A 109 -9.51 -3.51 25.87
CA GLY A 109 -10.82 -3.83 26.44
C GLY A 109 -11.82 -2.66 26.47
N LYS A 110 -11.49 -1.50 25.92
CA LYS A 110 -12.37 -0.33 25.89
C LYS A 110 -13.49 -0.52 24.86
N LEU A 111 -14.72 -0.25 25.28
CA LEU A 111 -15.87 -0.12 24.40
C LEU A 111 -15.96 1.32 23.87
N ILE A 112 -15.81 1.47 22.56
CA ILE A 112 -16.01 2.74 21.86
C ILE A 112 -17.38 2.71 21.18
N LYS A 113 -18.28 3.58 21.61
CA LYS A 113 -19.62 3.71 21.04
C LYS A 113 -19.57 4.56 19.77
N THR A 114 -20.11 4.06 18.67
CA THR A 114 -20.28 4.80 17.41
C THR A 114 -21.40 4.20 16.59
N SER A 115 -22.06 5.03 15.81
CA SER A 115 -23.08 4.60 14.84
C SER A 115 -22.53 4.32 13.44
N LYS A 116 -21.28 4.69 13.19
CA LYS A 116 -20.63 4.52 11.88
C LYS A 116 -19.20 3.98 12.07
N LEU A 117 -18.80 3.01 11.26
CA LEU A 117 -17.50 2.38 11.33
C LEU A 117 -16.96 2.17 9.92
N ILE A 118 -15.74 2.60 9.68
CA ILE A 118 -15.01 2.35 8.43
C ILE A 118 -13.85 1.40 8.73
N LEU A 119 -13.79 0.29 8.00
CA LEU A 119 -12.78 -0.73 8.15
C LEU A 119 -11.76 -0.64 7.01
N THR A 120 -10.52 -0.30 7.36
CA THR A 120 -9.42 -0.09 6.40
C THR A 120 -8.18 -0.88 6.82
N THR A 121 -8.33 -2.19 6.97
CA THR A 121 -7.34 -3.09 7.57
C THR A 121 -6.10 -3.37 6.71
N GLY A 122 -6.08 -2.92 5.45
CA GLY A 122 -4.98 -3.23 4.55
C GLY A 122 -4.73 -4.75 4.46
N THR A 123 -3.48 -5.16 4.71
CA THR A 123 -3.05 -6.58 4.64
C THR A 123 -3.13 -7.31 5.98
N PHE A 124 -3.72 -6.71 7.01
CA PHE A 124 -3.65 -7.25 8.38
C PHE A 124 -4.73 -8.28 8.70
N LEU A 125 -5.90 -8.24 8.04
CA LEU A 125 -7.03 -9.10 8.36
C LEU A 125 -6.72 -10.57 8.03
N ASN A 126 -6.43 -11.37 9.05
CA ASN A 126 -5.90 -12.74 8.93
C ASN A 126 -4.73 -12.82 7.94
N GLY A 127 -3.82 -11.84 8.00
CA GLY A 127 -2.68 -11.73 7.10
C GLY A 127 -1.75 -12.93 7.21
N LEU A 128 -1.20 -13.37 6.08
CA LEU A 128 -0.24 -14.45 5.99
C LEU A 128 0.87 -14.05 5.01
N ILE A 129 2.10 -14.06 5.47
CA ILE A 129 3.28 -13.77 4.65
C ILE A 129 3.89 -15.07 4.17
N HIS A 130 4.20 -15.12 2.89
CA HIS A 130 4.92 -16.21 2.24
C HIS A 130 6.34 -15.75 1.88
N VAL A 131 7.36 -16.46 2.36
CA VAL A 131 8.76 -16.24 2.01
C VAL A 131 9.35 -17.60 1.61
N GLY A 132 9.46 -17.85 0.31
CA GLY A 132 9.72 -19.20 -0.19
C GLY A 132 8.62 -20.15 0.28
N ASP A 133 9.02 -21.25 0.90
CA ASP A 133 8.11 -22.28 1.42
C ASP A 133 7.60 -21.94 2.84
N ASN A 134 8.15 -20.91 3.48
CA ASN A 134 7.77 -20.53 4.84
C ASN A 134 6.54 -19.64 4.84
N GLN A 135 5.60 -19.95 5.74
CA GLN A 135 4.38 -19.16 5.94
C GLN A 135 4.37 -18.65 7.39
N THR A 136 4.15 -17.35 7.53
CA THR A 136 4.11 -16.68 8.83
C THR A 136 2.86 -15.84 8.95
N PRO A 137 1.99 -16.07 9.97
CA PRO A 137 0.87 -15.18 10.25
C PRO A 137 1.36 -13.78 10.61
N ALA A 138 1.11 -12.82 9.73
CA ALA A 138 1.53 -11.43 9.91
C ALA A 138 0.72 -10.49 9.01
N GLY A 139 0.52 -9.27 9.44
CA GLY A 139 -0.08 -8.21 8.61
C GLY A 139 0.95 -7.60 7.66
N ARG A 140 2.14 -7.31 8.19
CA ARG A 140 3.37 -6.92 7.48
C ARG A 140 4.55 -7.66 8.14
N TYR A 141 5.70 -7.64 7.50
CA TYR A 141 6.91 -8.24 8.07
C TYR A 141 7.18 -7.70 9.48
N ASN A 142 7.37 -8.59 10.43
CA ASN A 142 7.52 -8.30 11.87
C ASN A 142 6.31 -7.65 12.56
N GLU A 143 5.13 -7.68 11.96
CA GLU A 143 3.91 -7.16 12.57
C GLU A 143 2.81 -8.21 12.63
N LYS A 144 2.18 -8.33 13.81
CA LYS A 144 1.12 -9.30 14.06
C LYS A 144 -0.10 -9.05 13.15
N PRO A 145 -0.81 -10.10 12.71
CA PRO A 145 -2.05 -9.96 11.98
C PRO A 145 -3.18 -9.51 12.91
N THR A 146 -4.26 -8.99 12.34
CA THR A 146 -5.53 -8.83 13.05
C THR A 146 -6.37 -10.08 12.84
N THR A 147 -6.72 -10.77 13.93
CA THR A 147 -7.52 -11.99 13.91
C THR A 147 -8.91 -11.75 14.50
N GLY A 148 -9.87 -12.60 14.14
CA GLY A 148 -11.23 -12.59 14.71
C GLY A 148 -12.22 -11.62 14.04
N LEU A 149 -11.78 -10.56 13.40
CA LEU A 149 -12.67 -9.61 12.73
C LEU A 149 -13.28 -10.18 11.44
N SER A 150 -12.52 -10.98 10.68
CA SER A 150 -13.02 -11.61 9.45
C SER A 150 -14.12 -12.64 9.75
N GLU A 151 -14.03 -13.37 10.84
CA GLU A 151 -15.05 -14.31 11.29
C GLU A 151 -16.33 -13.58 11.68
N GLN A 152 -16.20 -12.40 12.29
CA GLN A 152 -17.36 -11.58 12.60
C GLN A 152 -18.03 -11.04 11.33
N LEU A 153 -17.27 -10.59 10.33
CA LEU A 153 -17.81 -10.16 9.05
C LEU A 153 -18.56 -11.29 8.32
N LYS A 154 -18.04 -12.53 8.35
CA LYS A 154 -18.73 -13.70 7.79
C LYS A 154 -20.11 -13.93 8.43
N LYS A 155 -20.25 -13.72 9.75
CA LYS A 155 -21.54 -13.83 10.45
C LYS A 155 -22.58 -12.83 9.96
N PHE A 156 -22.15 -11.74 9.34
CA PHE A 156 -23.04 -10.74 8.71
C PHE A 156 -23.22 -10.96 7.20
N ASN A 157 -22.90 -12.16 6.69
CA ASN A 157 -23.01 -12.55 5.29
C ASN A 157 -22.17 -11.73 4.31
N PHE A 158 -21.09 -11.09 4.77
CA PHE A 158 -20.12 -10.51 3.85
C PHE A 158 -19.37 -11.65 3.12
N LYS A 159 -19.35 -11.58 1.80
CA LYS A 159 -18.50 -12.47 1.01
C LYS A 159 -17.03 -12.07 1.23
N ILE A 160 -16.26 -12.99 1.77
CA ILE A 160 -14.86 -12.80 2.07
C ILE A 160 -14.04 -13.75 1.21
N GLY A 161 -13.04 -13.20 0.53
CA GLY A 161 -12.04 -13.94 -0.22
C GLY A 161 -10.63 -13.60 0.24
N ARG A 162 -9.66 -14.35 -0.21
CA ARG A 162 -8.26 -14.05 0.00
C ARG A 162 -7.70 -13.36 -1.24
N LEU A 163 -7.00 -12.24 -1.02
CA LEU A 163 -6.28 -11.52 -2.05
C LEU A 163 -4.78 -11.62 -1.79
N LYS A 164 -3.99 -11.55 -2.85
CA LYS A 164 -2.54 -11.60 -2.81
C LYS A 164 -1.95 -10.23 -3.14
N THR A 165 -0.93 -9.83 -2.40
CA THR A 165 -0.03 -8.74 -2.77
C THR A 165 1.37 -9.28 -3.06
N GLY A 166 2.08 -8.71 -4.02
CA GLY A 166 3.45 -9.09 -4.33
C GLY A 166 4.43 -8.03 -3.85
N THR A 167 5.49 -8.46 -3.18
CA THR A 167 6.61 -7.60 -2.83
C THR A 167 7.77 -7.94 -3.74
N PRO A 168 8.39 -6.97 -4.46
CA PRO A 168 9.57 -7.23 -5.26
C PRO A 168 10.77 -7.58 -4.37
N PRO A 169 11.76 -8.32 -4.89
CA PRO A 169 12.97 -8.62 -4.14
C PRO A 169 13.70 -7.33 -3.75
N ARG A 170 14.32 -7.34 -2.58
CA ARG A 170 15.24 -6.29 -2.13
C ARG A 170 16.65 -6.74 -2.46
N LEU A 171 17.29 -6.01 -3.35
CA LEU A 171 18.64 -6.33 -3.81
C LEU A 171 19.65 -5.35 -3.17
N ASP A 172 20.85 -5.83 -2.92
CA ASP A 172 21.96 -4.97 -2.51
C ASP A 172 22.50 -4.26 -3.76
N ALA A 173 22.32 -2.94 -3.83
CA ALA A 173 22.75 -2.13 -4.97
C ALA A 173 24.25 -2.25 -5.27
N ARG A 174 25.09 -2.58 -4.25
CA ARG A 174 26.52 -2.78 -4.43
C ARG A 174 26.88 -4.01 -5.25
N THR A 175 25.93 -4.95 -5.39
CA THR A 175 26.09 -6.18 -6.16
C THR A 175 25.53 -6.09 -7.58
N ILE A 176 25.01 -4.93 -7.98
CA ILE A 176 24.40 -4.72 -9.28
C ILE A 176 25.39 -3.95 -10.17
N ASN A 177 25.69 -4.51 -11.35
CA ASN A 177 26.37 -3.76 -12.40
C ASN A 177 25.34 -2.93 -13.16
N PHE A 178 25.42 -1.62 -13.03
CA PHE A 178 24.51 -0.67 -13.66
C PHE A 178 24.98 -0.16 -15.03
N GLU A 179 26.23 -0.45 -15.45
CA GLU A 179 26.87 0.18 -16.61
C GLU A 179 26.13 -0.03 -17.93
N ASN A 180 25.55 -1.22 -18.11
CA ASN A 180 24.86 -1.59 -19.36
C ASN A 180 23.34 -1.62 -19.22
N LEU A 181 22.78 -1.06 -18.16
CA LEU A 181 21.34 -1.04 -17.95
C LEU A 181 20.75 0.27 -18.47
N GLU A 182 19.73 0.15 -19.29
CA GLU A 182 18.96 1.29 -19.80
C GLU A 182 18.40 2.12 -18.63
N GLU A 183 18.60 3.42 -18.72
CA GLU A 183 18.12 4.35 -17.71
C GLU A 183 16.68 4.78 -17.99
N GLN A 184 15.83 4.68 -16.98
CA GLN A 184 14.48 5.19 -17.01
C GLN A 184 14.39 6.40 -16.07
N CYS A 185 14.54 7.59 -16.65
CA CYS A 185 14.42 8.85 -15.95
C CYS A 185 12.98 9.17 -15.51
N ALA A 186 12.84 10.10 -14.58
CA ALA A 186 11.57 10.78 -14.35
C ALA A 186 11.11 11.53 -15.62
N ASP A 187 9.83 11.85 -15.69
CA ASP A 187 9.31 12.72 -16.76
C ASP A 187 9.83 14.15 -16.54
N ASP A 188 10.27 14.82 -17.62
CA ASP A 188 10.74 16.22 -17.58
C ASP A 188 9.64 17.17 -17.16
N ASP A 189 8.40 16.89 -17.58
CA ASP A 189 7.18 17.59 -17.17
C ASP A 189 6.38 16.63 -16.26
N PRO A 190 6.57 16.72 -14.94
CA PRO A 190 5.98 15.80 -13.98
C PRO A 190 4.48 16.02 -13.83
N TYR A 191 3.72 14.93 -13.84
CA TYR A 191 2.30 14.94 -13.58
C TYR A 191 2.02 14.61 -12.12
N PHE A 192 1.76 15.64 -11.31
CA PHE A 192 1.50 15.49 -9.87
C PHE A 192 0.11 14.93 -9.58
N PHE A 193 -0.05 14.34 -8.40
CA PHE A 193 -1.34 13.86 -7.95
C PHE A 193 -2.22 14.98 -7.43
N SER A 194 -1.68 15.84 -6.58
CA SER A 194 -2.45 16.95 -6.05
C SER A 194 -2.56 18.08 -7.06
N PHE A 195 -3.76 18.64 -7.20
CA PHE A 195 -4.01 19.84 -7.99
C PHE A 195 -3.35 21.09 -7.39
N LEU A 196 -2.94 21.00 -6.12
CA LEU A 196 -2.29 22.10 -5.42
C LEU A 196 -0.76 22.06 -5.52
N THR A 197 -0.18 20.92 -5.93
CA THR A 197 1.26 20.78 -6.12
C THR A 197 1.70 21.49 -7.39
N LYS A 198 2.67 22.40 -7.26
CA LYS A 198 3.18 23.20 -8.38
C LYS A 198 4.58 22.80 -8.82
N GLU A 199 5.37 22.25 -7.92
CA GLU A 199 6.77 21.92 -8.17
C GLU A 199 7.20 20.66 -7.44
N ASN A 200 8.27 20.07 -7.92
CA ASN A 200 8.91 18.92 -7.29
C ASN A 200 9.90 19.40 -6.23
N LEU A 201 9.79 18.85 -5.02
CA LEU A 201 10.58 19.25 -3.86
C LEU A 201 11.87 18.43 -3.68
N ASN A 202 11.98 17.27 -4.34
CA ASN A 202 13.05 16.31 -4.08
C ASN A 202 13.90 16.06 -5.34
N LYS A 203 15.17 15.73 -5.12
CA LYS A 203 16.03 15.23 -6.18
C LYS A 203 15.43 13.98 -6.80
N GLN A 204 15.31 13.97 -8.12
CA GLN A 204 14.78 12.83 -8.85
C GLN A 204 15.80 11.71 -8.99
N VAL A 205 15.34 10.46 -8.91
CA VAL A 205 16.16 9.25 -9.02
C VAL A 205 15.67 8.43 -10.20
N SER A 206 16.60 8.04 -11.07
CA SER A 206 16.27 7.18 -12.20
C SER A 206 16.22 5.70 -11.80
N CYS A 207 15.34 4.95 -12.44
CA CYS A 207 15.37 3.49 -12.38
C CYS A 207 16.29 2.93 -13.48
N ARG A 208 16.66 1.66 -13.33
CA ARG A 208 17.39 0.91 -14.35
C ARG A 208 16.52 -0.24 -14.85
N MET A 209 16.50 -0.46 -16.15
CA MET A 209 15.70 -1.52 -16.76
C MET A 209 16.57 -2.73 -17.08
N THR A 210 16.04 -3.92 -16.82
CA THR A 210 16.60 -5.19 -17.23
C THR A 210 15.49 -6.09 -17.77
N TYR A 211 15.85 -7.14 -18.45
CA TYR A 211 14.91 -8.04 -19.13
C TYR A 211 15.11 -9.46 -18.63
N THR A 212 14.04 -10.23 -18.59
CA THR A 212 14.11 -11.67 -18.37
C THR A 212 14.66 -12.36 -19.63
N ASN A 213 15.39 -13.45 -19.45
CA ASN A 213 15.93 -14.29 -20.50
C ASN A 213 15.42 -15.74 -20.37
N ASP A 214 15.82 -16.60 -21.30
CA ASP A 214 15.38 -18.00 -21.34
C ASP A 214 15.75 -18.77 -20.07
N GLU A 215 16.88 -18.47 -19.44
CA GLU A 215 17.29 -19.13 -18.20
C GLU A 215 16.38 -18.72 -17.04
N VAL A 216 16.06 -17.43 -16.92
CA VAL A 216 15.09 -16.93 -15.96
C VAL A 216 13.73 -17.59 -16.16
N HIS A 217 13.27 -17.71 -17.42
CA HIS A 217 12.01 -18.37 -17.73
C HIS A 217 12.02 -19.85 -17.37
N LYS A 218 13.12 -20.59 -17.60
CA LYS A 218 13.29 -21.98 -17.18
C LYS A 218 13.23 -22.12 -15.65
N ILE A 219 13.90 -21.24 -14.92
CA ILE A 219 13.85 -21.23 -13.44
C ILE A 219 12.42 -21.00 -12.94
N ILE A 220 11.71 -20.01 -13.49
CA ILE A 220 10.32 -19.71 -13.13
C ILE A 220 9.43 -20.93 -13.40
N SER A 221 9.50 -21.50 -14.61
CA SER A 221 8.68 -22.64 -15.02
C SER A 221 8.90 -23.86 -14.13
N LYS A 222 10.15 -24.15 -13.77
CA LYS A 222 10.51 -25.26 -12.88
C LYS A 222 9.95 -25.07 -11.45
N ASN A 223 9.73 -23.84 -11.01
CA ASN A 223 9.31 -23.51 -9.65
C ASN A 223 7.85 -23.04 -9.53
N LEU A 224 7.06 -23.07 -10.60
CA LEU A 224 5.66 -22.61 -10.57
C LEU A 224 4.84 -23.28 -9.48
N LYS A 225 5.01 -24.60 -9.29
CA LYS A 225 4.29 -25.37 -8.25
C LYS A 225 4.63 -24.96 -6.82
N ARG A 226 5.77 -24.27 -6.60
CA ARG A 226 6.16 -23.73 -5.29
C ARG A 226 5.65 -22.31 -5.05
N SER A 227 5.18 -21.66 -6.09
CA SER A 227 4.60 -20.31 -5.95
C SER A 227 3.25 -20.38 -5.25
N ALA A 228 3.07 -19.63 -4.17
CA ALA A 228 1.81 -19.56 -3.45
C ALA A 228 0.62 -19.19 -4.36
N MET A 229 0.88 -18.41 -5.40
CA MET A 229 -0.13 -17.97 -6.38
C MET A 229 -0.56 -19.09 -7.34
N TYR A 230 0.38 -19.96 -7.75
CA TYR A 230 0.11 -21.00 -8.75
C TYR A 230 -0.05 -22.40 -8.16
N SER A 231 0.26 -22.58 -6.89
CA SER A 231 0.06 -23.84 -6.16
C SER A 231 -1.37 -24.05 -5.65
N GLY A 232 -2.21 -23.02 -5.74
CA GLY A 232 -3.56 -23.03 -5.15
C GLY A 232 -3.57 -22.71 -3.65
N SER A 233 -2.48 -22.21 -3.09
CA SER A 233 -2.41 -21.81 -1.66
C SER A 233 -3.07 -20.45 -1.39
N ILE A 234 -3.33 -19.68 -2.44
CA ILE A 234 -4.01 -18.37 -2.41
C ILE A 234 -5.09 -18.33 -3.48
#